data_dd47db2bf2ff83bc02f790da5e99bc80
#
_entry.id   dd47db2bf2ff83bc02f790da5e99bc80
#
_cell.length_a   1.000
_cell.length_b   1.000
_cell.length_c   1.000
_cell.angle_alpha   90.00
_cell.angle_beta   90.00
_cell.angle_gamma   90.00
#
_symmetry.space_group_name_H-M   'P 1'
#
loop_
_entity.id
_entity.type
_entity.pdbx_description
1 polymer ?
#
loop_
_entity_poly.entity_id
_entity_poly.type
_entity_poly.pdbx_seq_one_letter_code
_entity_poly.pdbx_strand_id
1 'polypeptide(L)'
;MREVQLTQGYKAQVDDEDYERVNQYLWQADVARRKDGTIWNVYAIRQVKLESDKRTTQKMHRFIMSAFDPKVGVDHNPDISGLNNQKNNLRLATQQQNVASQALGIKNTSGYKGVYWYDPLQKWAAHIKVNYKLKHLGYFTDIKEAAQAYDAAAFKLFGKFAKPNFNQQI
;
A
#
# COMPACT_ATOMS: atom_id res chain seq x y z
N MET A 1 -0.17 -22.87 5.02
CA MET A 1 0.80 -21.92 4.45
C MET A 1 2.00 -22.67 3.90
N ARG A 2 2.39 -22.37 2.66
CA ARG A 2 3.57 -22.96 1.99
C ARG A 2 4.49 -21.86 1.46
N GLU A 3 5.76 -22.20 1.21
CA GLU A 3 6.76 -21.26 0.69
C GLU A 3 7.08 -21.56 -0.76
N VAL A 4 7.09 -20.54 -1.60
CA VAL A 4 7.53 -20.58 -3.00
C VAL A 4 8.93 -19.96 -3.09
N GLN A 5 9.88 -20.71 -3.64
CA GLN A 5 11.25 -20.23 -3.80
C GLN A 5 11.34 -19.15 -4.88
N LEU A 6 12.09 -18.10 -4.60
CA LEU A 6 12.39 -17.01 -5.51
C LEU A 6 13.89 -16.96 -5.80
N THR A 7 14.28 -16.14 -6.76
CA THR A 7 15.71 -15.83 -6.97
C THR A 7 16.31 -15.15 -5.74
N GLN A 8 17.64 -15.12 -5.66
CA GLN A 8 18.42 -14.46 -4.60
C GLN A 8 18.14 -15.00 -3.18
N GLY A 9 17.63 -16.24 -3.06
CA GLY A 9 17.37 -16.88 -1.77
C GLY A 9 16.12 -16.41 -1.03
N TYR A 10 15.32 -15.52 -1.63
CA TYR A 10 14.04 -15.11 -1.05
C TYR A 10 12.97 -16.18 -1.19
N LYS A 11 11.95 -16.12 -0.32
CA LYS A 11 10.80 -17.01 -0.31
C LYS A 11 9.52 -16.19 -0.18
N ALA A 12 8.50 -16.54 -0.95
CA ALA A 12 7.17 -15.95 -0.83
C ALA A 12 6.23 -16.92 -0.14
N GLN A 13 5.39 -16.41 0.77
CA GLN A 13 4.38 -17.19 1.48
C GLN A 13 3.07 -17.15 0.71
N VAL A 14 2.44 -18.32 0.56
CA VAL A 14 1.14 -18.50 -0.09
C VAL A 14 0.26 -19.45 0.72
N ASP A 15 -1.03 -19.44 0.48
CA ASP A 15 -1.94 -20.42 1.05
C ASP A 15 -1.75 -21.78 0.36
N ASP A 16 -2.08 -22.86 1.07
CA ASP A 16 -1.91 -24.24 0.57
C ASP A 16 -2.69 -24.46 -0.72
N GLU A 17 -3.88 -23.87 -0.83
CA GLU A 17 -4.76 -23.96 -2.00
C GLU A 17 -4.18 -23.26 -3.25
N ASP A 18 -3.38 -22.23 -3.08
CA ASP A 18 -2.77 -21.49 -4.19
C ASP A 18 -1.40 -22.04 -4.60
N TYR A 19 -0.79 -22.87 -3.75
CA TYR A 19 0.59 -23.30 -3.94
C TYR A 19 0.81 -24.00 -5.27
N GLU A 20 0.01 -25.01 -5.61
CA GLU A 20 0.19 -25.78 -6.84
C GLU A 20 0.06 -24.90 -8.09
N ARG A 21 -0.90 -23.97 -8.08
CA ARG A 21 -1.12 -23.00 -9.16
C ARG A 21 0.03 -22.01 -9.31
N VAL A 22 0.61 -21.57 -8.20
CA VAL A 22 1.72 -20.62 -8.17
C VAL A 22 3.04 -21.28 -8.52
N ASN A 23 3.29 -22.49 -7.97
CA ASN A 23 4.57 -23.20 -8.08
C ASN A 23 4.85 -23.79 -9.47
N GLN A 24 3.88 -23.73 -10.38
CA GLN A 24 4.07 -24.06 -11.81
C GLN A 24 5.05 -23.11 -12.52
N TYR A 25 5.30 -21.94 -11.94
CA TYR A 25 6.05 -20.87 -12.59
C TYR A 25 7.30 -20.52 -11.79
N LEU A 26 8.32 -20.08 -12.52
CA LEU A 26 9.52 -19.52 -11.91
C LEU A 26 9.28 -18.07 -11.52
N TRP A 27 9.43 -17.78 -10.24
CA TRP A 27 9.27 -16.44 -9.68
C TRP A 27 10.63 -15.84 -9.30
N GLN A 28 10.75 -14.55 -9.49
CA GLN A 28 11.94 -13.77 -9.19
C GLN A 28 11.65 -12.81 -8.05
N ALA A 29 12.66 -12.50 -7.25
CA ALA A 29 12.60 -11.44 -6.25
C ALA A 29 12.84 -10.08 -6.91
N ASP A 30 11.87 -9.19 -6.83
CA ASP A 30 11.99 -7.77 -7.17
C ASP A 30 12.26 -6.99 -5.88
N VAL A 31 13.54 -6.61 -5.69
CA VAL A 31 14.02 -5.98 -4.45
C VAL A 31 13.94 -4.47 -4.57
N ALA A 32 12.92 -3.89 -3.95
CA ALA A 32 12.74 -2.45 -3.91
C ALA A 32 13.66 -1.80 -2.87
N ARG A 33 14.52 -0.87 -3.33
CA ARG A 33 15.52 -0.19 -2.50
C ARG A 33 15.22 1.30 -2.37
N ARG A 34 15.58 1.88 -1.23
CA ARG A 34 15.64 3.34 -1.04
C ARG A 34 16.87 3.91 -1.71
N LYS A 35 16.95 5.24 -1.78
CA LYS A 35 18.11 5.94 -2.36
C LYS A 35 19.43 5.67 -1.61
N ASP A 36 19.35 5.36 -0.32
CA ASP A 36 20.47 4.98 0.53
C ASP A 36 20.91 3.52 0.38
N GLY A 37 20.27 2.76 -0.54
CA GLY A 37 20.53 1.35 -0.80
C GLY A 37 19.80 0.38 0.13
N THR A 38 19.16 0.84 1.20
CA THR A 38 18.41 -0.02 2.11
C THR A 38 17.19 -0.64 1.43
N ILE A 39 16.92 -1.92 1.71
CA ILE A 39 15.74 -2.62 1.19
C ILE A 39 14.53 -2.14 1.98
N TRP A 40 13.50 -1.68 1.27
CA TRP A 40 12.25 -1.31 1.93
C TRP A 40 11.13 -2.33 1.70
N ASN A 41 11.18 -3.10 0.60
CA ASN A 41 10.27 -4.21 0.35
C ASN A 41 10.83 -5.16 -0.72
N VAL A 42 10.29 -6.37 -0.77
CA VAL A 42 10.61 -7.36 -1.80
C VAL A 42 9.29 -7.95 -2.33
N TYR A 43 9.15 -8.04 -3.64
CA TYR A 43 7.98 -8.61 -4.28
C TYR A 43 8.34 -9.84 -5.10
N ALA A 44 7.44 -10.81 -5.16
CA ALA A 44 7.55 -11.92 -6.08
C ALA A 44 6.96 -11.52 -7.45
N ILE A 45 7.78 -11.58 -8.50
CA ILE A 45 7.40 -11.24 -9.87
C ILE A 45 7.76 -12.35 -10.86
N ARG A 46 7.10 -12.37 -12.00
CA ARG A 46 7.50 -13.17 -13.17
C ARG A 46 7.33 -12.40 -14.46
N GLN A 47 8.06 -12.80 -15.49
CA GLN A 47 7.88 -12.29 -16.85
C GLN A 47 6.82 -13.13 -17.57
N VAL A 48 5.85 -12.46 -18.17
CA VAL A 48 4.79 -13.09 -18.96
C VAL A 48 4.88 -12.56 -20.40
N LYS A 49 4.90 -13.46 -21.36
CA LYS A 49 4.84 -13.11 -22.77
C LYS A 49 3.38 -12.83 -23.16
N LEU A 50 3.13 -11.68 -23.77
CA LEU A 50 1.83 -11.32 -24.32
C LEU A 50 1.68 -11.88 -25.76
N GLU A 51 0.45 -11.93 -26.25
CA GLU A 51 0.16 -12.32 -27.63
C GLU A 51 0.91 -11.45 -28.67
N SER A 52 1.19 -10.20 -28.32
CA SER A 52 1.98 -9.25 -29.13
C SER A 52 3.49 -9.47 -29.08
N ASP A 53 3.98 -10.63 -28.63
CA ASP A 53 5.39 -10.97 -28.37
C ASP A 53 6.10 -10.07 -27.33
N LYS A 54 5.44 -9.04 -26.84
CA LYS A 54 5.97 -8.20 -25.74
C LYS A 54 5.95 -8.96 -24.41
N ARG A 55 6.93 -8.66 -23.57
CA ARG A 55 6.95 -9.18 -22.19
C ARG A 55 6.39 -8.15 -21.24
N THR A 56 5.67 -8.62 -20.24
CA THR A 56 5.17 -7.81 -19.12
C THR A 56 5.50 -8.48 -17.81
N THR A 57 5.60 -7.67 -16.76
CA THR A 57 5.85 -8.16 -15.40
C THR A 57 4.53 -8.43 -14.70
N GLN A 58 4.35 -9.66 -14.21
CA GLN A 58 3.23 -10.05 -13.38
C GLN A 58 3.68 -10.23 -11.94
N LYS A 59 3.02 -9.57 -11.00
CA LYS A 59 3.25 -9.73 -9.56
C LYS A 59 2.44 -10.88 -9.00
N MET A 60 3.00 -11.66 -8.07
CA MET A 60 2.36 -12.85 -7.48
C MET A 60 1.04 -12.53 -6.80
N HIS A 61 0.97 -11.50 -5.98
CA HIS A 61 -0.28 -11.09 -5.32
C HIS A 61 -1.41 -10.78 -6.33
N ARG A 62 -1.07 -10.18 -7.48
CA ARG A 62 -2.06 -9.92 -8.56
C ARG A 62 -2.50 -11.21 -9.24
N PHE A 63 -1.58 -12.16 -9.42
CA PHE A 63 -1.89 -13.48 -9.96
C PHE A 63 -2.83 -14.25 -9.03
N ILE A 64 -2.53 -14.30 -7.72
CA ILE A 64 -3.34 -14.98 -6.70
C ILE A 64 -4.75 -14.39 -6.65
N MET A 65 -4.86 -13.05 -6.61
CA MET A 65 -6.14 -12.34 -6.54
C MET A 65 -6.88 -12.23 -7.88
N SER A 66 -6.35 -12.82 -8.95
CA SER A 66 -6.89 -12.70 -10.32
C SER A 66 -7.14 -11.24 -10.75
N ALA A 67 -6.33 -10.33 -10.24
CA ALA A 67 -6.45 -8.89 -10.49
C ALA A 67 -5.72 -8.50 -11.78
N PHE A 68 -6.26 -8.89 -12.94
CA PHE A 68 -5.64 -8.65 -14.25
C PHE A 68 -5.95 -7.25 -14.80
N ASP A 69 -7.06 -6.63 -14.38
CA ASP A 69 -7.36 -5.22 -14.73
C ASP A 69 -6.32 -4.29 -14.06
N PRO A 70 -5.56 -3.48 -14.83
CA PRO A 70 -4.57 -2.56 -14.29
C PRO A 70 -5.16 -1.48 -13.37
N LYS A 71 -6.46 -1.18 -13.48
CA LYS A 71 -7.16 -0.21 -12.63
C LYS A 71 -7.43 -0.75 -11.22
N VAL A 72 -7.43 -2.07 -11.05
CA VAL A 72 -7.61 -2.73 -9.76
C VAL A 72 -6.23 -2.98 -9.14
N GLY A 73 -5.97 -2.36 -8.00
CA GLY A 73 -4.78 -2.61 -7.19
C GLY A 73 -4.98 -3.82 -6.27
N VAL A 74 -3.87 -4.38 -5.80
CA VAL A 74 -3.85 -5.35 -4.69
C VAL A 74 -2.95 -4.76 -3.61
N ASP A 75 -3.47 -4.66 -2.40
CA ASP A 75 -2.80 -4.11 -1.22
C ASP A 75 -2.49 -5.23 -0.24
N HIS A 76 -1.31 -5.20 0.39
CA HIS A 76 -0.90 -6.09 1.48
C HIS A 76 -1.31 -5.48 2.81
N ASN A 77 -2.14 -6.16 3.57
CA ASN A 77 -2.68 -5.69 4.84
C ASN A 77 -3.21 -6.87 5.70
N PRO A 78 -2.83 -7.03 6.96
CA PRO A 78 -2.06 -6.07 7.78
C PRO A 78 -0.54 -6.09 7.57
N ASP A 79 0.03 -7.21 7.08
CA ASP A 79 1.46 -7.32 6.84
C ASP A 79 1.81 -6.68 5.48
N ILE A 80 2.60 -5.61 5.52
CA ILE A 80 3.04 -4.84 4.34
C ILE A 80 4.14 -5.54 3.55
N SER A 81 4.62 -6.71 3.98
CA SER A 81 5.62 -7.49 3.25
C SER A 81 5.09 -7.94 1.90
N GLY A 82 5.76 -7.58 0.82
CA GLY A 82 5.42 -8.04 -0.53
C GLY A 82 5.66 -9.53 -0.77
N LEU A 83 6.23 -10.23 0.22
CA LEU A 83 6.45 -11.68 0.20
C LEU A 83 5.32 -12.48 0.87
N ASN A 84 4.49 -11.83 1.69
CA ASN A 84 3.30 -12.48 2.27
C ASN A 84 2.11 -12.35 1.30
N ASN A 85 1.95 -13.37 0.45
CA ASN A 85 0.92 -13.42 -0.57
C ASN A 85 -0.27 -14.34 -0.20
N GLN A 86 -0.51 -14.55 1.10
CA GLN A 86 -1.70 -15.23 1.58
C GLN A 86 -2.95 -14.38 1.36
N LYS A 87 -4.07 -14.98 0.99
CA LYS A 87 -5.33 -14.26 0.68
C LYS A 87 -5.86 -13.42 1.84
N ASN A 88 -5.66 -13.88 3.08
CA ASN A 88 -6.03 -13.11 4.28
C ASN A 88 -5.21 -11.84 4.45
N ASN A 89 -4.02 -11.77 3.82
CA ASN A 89 -3.16 -10.58 3.79
C ASN A 89 -3.32 -9.75 2.51
N LEU A 90 -4.15 -10.18 1.57
CA LEU A 90 -4.36 -9.49 0.30
C LEU A 90 -5.78 -8.93 0.23
N ARG A 91 -5.90 -7.71 -0.28
CA ARG A 91 -7.22 -7.11 -0.55
C ARG A 91 -7.21 -6.34 -1.86
N LEU A 92 -8.30 -6.42 -2.60
CA LEU A 92 -8.49 -5.58 -3.78
C LEU A 92 -8.70 -4.13 -3.32
N ALA A 93 -8.06 -3.20 -3.98
CA ALA A 93 -8.10 -1.79 -3.66
C ALA A 93 -8.07 -0.94 -4.93
N THR A 94 -8.78 0.16 -4.94
CA THR A 94 -8.58 1.21 -5.96
C THR A 94 -7.24 1.92 -5.71
N GLN A 95 -6.72 2.62 -6.72
CA GLN A 95 -5.52 3.44 -6.56
C GLN A 95 -5.63 4.42 -5.38
N GLN A 96 -6.81 5.00 -5.18
CA GLN A 96 -7.07 5.94 -4.09
C GLN A 96 -7.05 5.26 -2.72
N GLN A 97 -7.63 4.08 -2.59
CA GLN A 97 -7.59 3.27 -1.37
C GLN A 97 -6.16 2.84 -1.03
N ASN A 98 -5.38 2.43 -2.04
CA ASN A 98 -3.96 2.11 -1.85
C ASN A 98 -3.16 3.30 -1.31
N VAL A 99 -3.40 4.51 -1.84
CA VAL A 99 -2.75 5.73 -1.32
C VAL A 99 -3.21 6.05 0.10
N ALA A 100 -4.50 5.83 0.40
CA ALA A 100 -5.04 6.06 1.74
C ALA A 100 -4.45 5.10 2.79
N SER A 101 -4.16 3.84 2.42
CA SER A 101 -3.57 2.82 3.31
C SER A 101 -2.07 3.02 3.59
N GLN A 102 -1.38 3.85 2.80
CA GLN A 102 0.05 4.07 2.99
C GLN A 102 0.36 4.73 4.34
N ALA A 103 1.50 4.36 4.90
CA ALA A 103 2.06 5.02 6.08
C ALA A 103 2.46 6.48 5.80
N LEU A 104 2.80 7.19 6.87
CA LEU A 104 3.31 8.56 6.80
C LEU A 104 4.53 8.65 5.88
N GLY A 105 4.52 9.61 4.96
CA GLY A 105 5.64 9.81 4.03
C GLY A 105 6.88 10.36 4.74
N ILE A 106 8.06 9.91 4.31
CA ILE A 106 9.36 10.31 4.90
C ILE A 106 9.62 11.83 4.87
N LYS A 107 8.97 12.57 3.97
CA LYS A 107 9.08 14.04 3.86
C LYS A 107 8.09 14.78 4.75
N ASN A 108 7.27 14.06 5.54
CA ASN A 108 6.33 14.70 6.43
C ASN A 108 7.07 15.36 7.60
N THR A 109 6.83 16.64 7.81
CA THR A 109 7.49 17.44 8.87
C THR A 109 6.63 17.63 10.11
N SER A 110 5.31 17.42 10.01
CA SER A 110 4.38 17.57 11.13
C SER A 110 4.31 16.34 12.06
N GLY A 111 4.77 15.18 11.60
CA GLY A 111 4.58 13.90 12.28
C GLY A 111 3.19 13.29 12.09
N TYR A 112 2.26 13.98 11.42
CA TYR A 112 0.89 13.54 11.20
C TYR A 112 0.50 13.57 9.73
N LYS A 113 -0.19 12.52 9.28
CA LYS A 113 -0.68 12.40 7.91
C LYS A 113 -1.77 13.44 7.63
N GLY A 114 -1.61 14.19 6.53
CA GLY A 114 -2.58 15.19 6.11
C GLY A 114 -2.54 16.51 6.90
N VAL A 115 -1.52 16.71 7.74
CA VAL A 115 -1.37 17.92 8.57
C VAL A 115 -0.09 18.64 8.19
N TYR A 116 -0.15 19.97 8.10
CA TYR A 116 1.00 20.84 7.88
C TYR A 116 0.81 22.20 8.56
N TRP A 117 1.91 22.88 8.86
CA TRP A 117 1.86 24.24 9.40
C TRP A 117 1.55 25.25 8.30
N TYR A 118 0.61 26.16 8.55
CA TYR A 118 0.19 27.20 7.62
C TYR A 118 0.56 28.57 8.16
N ASP A 119 1.69 29.09 7.71
CA ASP A 119 2.29 30.33 8.20
C ASP A 119 1.37 31.56 8.17
N PRO A 120 0.57 31.81 7.11
CA PRO A 120 -0.25 33.01 7.04
C PRO A 120 -1.26 33.16 8.18
N LEU A 121 -1.74 32.03 8.73
CA LEU A 121 -2.70 32.05 9.86
C LEU A 121 -2.05 31.60 11.17
N GLN A 122 -0.76 31.21 11.16
CA GLN A 122 -0.08 30.67 12.35
C GLN A 122 -0.88 29.51 12.98
N LYS A 123 -1.33 28.57 12.14
CA LYS A 123 -2.19 27.44 12.53
C LYS A 123 -1.80 26.16 11.80
N TRP A 124 -2.20 25.04 12.37
CA TRP A 124 -2.13 23.75 11.70
C TRP A 124 -3.29 23.60 10.72
N ALA A 125 -2.99 23.27 9.47
CA ALA A 125 -3.98 22.98 8.46
C ALA A 125 -4.10 21.47 8.28
N ALA A 126 -5.34 20.94 8.24
CA ALA A 126 -5.62 19.59 7.88
C ALA A 126 -6.20 19.50 6.45
N HIS A 127 -5.76 18.52 5.66
CA HIS A 127 -6.28 18.27 4.33
C HIS A 127 -6.27 16.77 4.00
N ILE A 128 -7.15 16.37 3.08
CA ILE A 128 -7.19 15.00 2.55
C ILE A 128 -7.34 15.03 1.03
N LYS A 129 -6.66 14.12 0.34
CA LYS A 129 -6.75 14.03 -1.12
C LYS A 129 -7.81 13.01 -1.52
N VAL A 130 -8.79 13.47 -2.32
CA VAL A 130 -9.89 12.63 -2.82
C VAL A 130 -10.04 12.87 -4.32
N ASN A 131 -10.05 11.81 -5.12
CA ASN A 131 -10.15 11.89 -6.58
C ASN A 131 -9.16 12.90 -7.19
N TYR A 132 -7.90 12.82 -6.73
CA TYR A 132 -6.79 13.72 -7.12
C TYR A 132 -6.97 15.20 -6.71
N LYS A 133 -8.07 15.57 -6.06
CA LYS A 133 -8.33 16.91 -5.54
C LYS A 133 -8.03 16.98 -4.04
N LEU A 134 -7.38 18.07 -3.63
CA LEU A 134 -7.13 18.36 -2.22
C LEU A 134 -8.40 18.93 -1.60
N LYS A 135 -8.88 18.33 -0.52
CA LYS A 135 -9.99 18.82 0.28
C LYS A 135 -9.44 19.35 1.59
N HIS A 136 -9.65 20.65 1.84
CA HIS A 136 -9.32 21.29 3.12
C HIS A 136 -10.33 20.87 4.18
N LEU A 137 -9.84 20.58 5.40
CA LEU A 137 -10.65 20.09 6.53
C LEU A 137 -10.77 21.11 7.65
N GLY A 138 -9.87 22.10 7.68
CA GLY A 138 -9.90 23.18 8.68
C GLY A 138 -8.51 23.67 9.09
N TYR A 139 -8.50 24.76 9.87
CA TYR A 139 -7.33 25.30 10.55
C TYR A 139 -7.51 25.13 12.06
N PHE A 140 -6.46 24.68 12.74
CA PHE A 140 -6.48 24.31 14.15
C PHE A 140 -5.32 24.94 14.90
N THR A 141 -5.52 25.28 16.15
CA THR A 141 -4.44 25.74 17.04
C THR A 141 -3.61 24.57 17.57
N ASP A 142 -4.24 23.45 17.78
CA ASP A 142 -3.58 22.20 18.21
C ASP A 142 -3.36 21.24 17.02
N ILE A 143 -2.15 20.69 16.94
CA ILE A 143 -1.77 19.75 15.89
C ILE A 143 -2.53 18.41 15.98
N LYS A 144 -2.88 17.98 17.19
CA LYS A 144 -3.62 16.73 17.40
C LYS A 144 -5.07 16.87 16.95
N GLU A 145 -5.69 18.04 17.17
CA GLU A 145 -7.02 18.35 16.62
C GLU A 145 -7.03 18.31 15.09
N ALA A 146 -6.01 18.86 14.44
CA ALA A 146 -5.83 18.78 12.99
C ALA A 146 -5.70 17.32 12.53
N ALA A 147 -4.93 16.50 13.24
CA ALA A 147 -4.74 15.09 12.93
C ALA A 147 -6.03 14.26 13.15
N GLN A 148 -6.80 14.57 14.19
CA GLN A 148 -8.13 13.95 14.42
C GLN A 148 -9.13 14.30 13.32
N ALA A 149 -9.14 15.54 12.84
CA ALA A 149 -9.96 15.95 11.71
C ALA A 149 -9.60 15.18 10.43
N TYR A 150 -8.29 14.94 10.19
CA TYR A 150 -7.84 14.08 9.11
C TYR A 150 -8.36 12.65 9.30
N ASP A 151 -8.20 12.06 10.48
CA ASP A 151 -8.59 10.68 10.76
C ASP A 151 -10.09 10.46 10.57
N ALA A 152 -10.92 11.37 11.09
CA ALA A 152 -12.38 11.34 10.90
C ALA A 152 -12.75 11.39 9.40
N ALA A 153 -12.12 12.25 8.63
CA ALA A 153 -12.33 12.35 7.19
C ALA A 153 -11.85 11.08 6.46
N ALA A 154 -10.69 10.54 6.84
CA ALA A 154 -10.13 9.34 6.23
C ALA A 154 -11.02 8.10 6.46
N PHE A 155 -11.53 7.92 7.67
CA PHE A 155 -12.48 6.83 7.97
C PHE A 155 -13.78 6.98 7.18
N LYS A 156 -14.33 8.19 7.11
CA LYS A 156 -15.57 8.45 6.35
C LYS A 156 -15.40 8.15 4.85
N LEU A 157 -14.22 8.45 4.28
CA LEU A 157 -13.97 8.36 2.84
C LEU A 157 -13.44 6.99 2.41
N PHE A 158 -12.63 6.34 3.24
CA PHE A 158 -11.88 5.14 2.86
C PHE A 158 -12.19 3.91 3.72
N GLY A 159 -12.95 4.07 4.81
CA GLY A 159 -13.35 2.97 5.70
C GLY A 159 -12.14 2.14 6.14
N LYS A 160 -12.19 0.83 5.93
CA LYS A 160 -11.11 -0.11 6.28
C LYS A 160 -9.76 0.12 5.57
N PHE A 161 -9.71 0.99 4.55
CA PHE A 161 -8.47 1.38 3.87
C PHE A 161 -7.83 2.62 4.48
N ALA A 162 -8.50 3.30 5.40
CA ALA A 162 -7.91 4.43 6.09
C ALA A 162 -6.72 3.99 6.94
N LYS A 163 -5.60 4.73 6.83
CA LYS A 163 -4.47 4.63 7.74
C LYS A 163 -4.50 5.88 8.64
N PRO A 164 -5.09 5.79 9.83
CA PRO A 164 -5.23 6.93 10.72
C PRO A 164 -3.89 7.32 11.37
N ASN A 165 -3.84 8.52 11.93
CA ASN A 165 -2.73 9.01 12.75
C ASN A 165 -2.75 8.38 14.15
N PHE A 166 -3.95 8.19 14.69
CA PHE A 166 -4.15 7.59 16.02
C PHE A 166 -4.82 6.23 15.90
N ASN A 167 -4.34 5.26 16.68
CA ASN A 167 -5.07 4.01 16.83
C ASN A 167 -6.41 4.30 17.52
N GLN A 168 -7.51 4.09 16.83
CA GLN A 168 -8.81 4.09 17.50
C GLN A 168 -8.87 2.84 18.38
N GLN A 169 -8.85 3.03 19.67
CA GLN A 169 -9.40 2.03 20.59
C GLN A 169 -10.91 2.04 20.35
N ILE A 170 -11.39 0.99 19.67
CA ILE A 170 -12.82 0.66 19.56
C ILE A 170 -13.23 0.00 20.87
#